data_c721df863d39e240c1d04e1b289c94a5
#
_entry.id   c721df863d39e240c1d04e1b289c94a5
#
_cell.length_a   1.000
_cell.length_b   1.000
_cell.length_c   1.000
_cell.angle_alpha   90.00
_cell.angle_beta   90.00
_cell.angle_gamma   90.00
#
_symmetry.space_group_name_H-M   'P 1'
#
loop_
_entity.id
_entity.type
_entity.pdbx_description
1 polymer ?
#
loop_
_entity_poly.entity_id
_entity_poly.type
_entity_poly.pdbx_seq_one_letter_code
_entity_poly.pdbx_strand_id
1 'polypeptide(L)'
;IDSEPQHGRAALKVLHKYGADADMSYHEQFIGSSTANMAQKVISDFSLSLSPEELLAELNQAKREIHKEEGYPSLPGICELIPKLAASGWKLAIASSSNPAEINAVVSSLGIRKYFDQLVSSSNVAHPKPAPDTFQLALKKLGVSAEEAIVVEDSSYGVEAAIAAGIACVGYDNPHSGKQDLSRADVLLESFEGLTPSFFLHVWQRKQKIPVTIANTRRLIIRELTVADIPDLYPIYKDPEVAKFIDDIDDYKEMEMAKQAAYIRNVYNFYGYGLWGVFSKTSNGLIGRCGIENHVVDGQDEIMLSYLLDSNHWGYGYALECCRAVFQYAYHALDIDNIVAVIDKENVRSLRTAKNLGMKPEKDLIYKNRDAVLYRIHLTEESSQKGKNR
;
A
#
# COMPACT_ATOMS: atom_id res chain seq x y z
N ILE A 1 0.41 11.48 13.61
CA ILE A 1 0.84 12.90 13.63
C ILE A 1 2.30 12.98 13.26
N ASP A 2 2.68 14.12 12.67
CA ASP A 2 4.06 14.43 12.34
C ASP A 2 4.71 15.28 13.43
N SER A 3 5.01 14.66 14.57
CA SER A 3 5.48 15.37 15.77
C SER A 3 6.99 15.57 15.84
N GLU A 4 7.79 14.84 15.05
CA GLU A 4 9.25 14.93 15.13
C GLU A 4 9.84 16.33 14.88
N PRO A 5 9.33 17.11 13.90
CA PRO A 5 9.81 18.50 13.74
C PRO A 5 9.52 19.38 14.97
N GLN A 6 8.40 19.18 15.65
CA GLN A 6 8.07 19.91 16.89
C GLN A 6 8.97 19.45 18.06
N HIS A 7 9.26 18.14 18.14
CA HIS A 7 10.18 17.60 19.14
C HIS A 7 11.59 18.16 18.96
N GLY A 8 12.07 18.24 17.72
CA GLY A 8 13.37 18.87 17.40
C GLY A 8 13.43 20.32 17.84
N ARG A 9 12.41 21.13 17.49
CA ARG A 9 12.38 22.54 17.93
C ARG A 9 12.32 22.68 19.47
N ALA A 10 11.59 21.81 20.15
CA ALA A 10 11.56 21.79 21.61
C ALA A 10 12.93 21.47 22.20
N ALA A 11 13.61 20.48 21.63
CA ALA A 11 14.97 20.09 22.03
C ALA A 11 15.95 21.26 21.83
N LEU A 12 15.97 21.89 20.67
CA LEU A 12 16.85 23.03 20.37
C LEU A 12 16.56 24.20 21.31
N LYS A 13 15.29 24.54 21.55
CA LYS A 13 14.89 25.59 22.49
C LYS A 13 15.50 25.36 23.89
N VAL A 14 15.45 24.15 24.38
CA VAL A 14 16.02 23.79 25.69
C VAL A 14 17.54 23.81 25.64
N LEU A 15 18.17 23.21 24.65
CA LEU A 15 19.63 23.17 24.52
C LEU A 15 20.25 24.57 24.45
N HIS A 16 19.68 25.44 23.61
CA HIS A 16 20.12 26.85 23.51
C HIS A 16 19.94 27.61 24.82
N LYS A 17 18.86 27.35 25.61
CA LYS A 17 18.67 27.94 26.94
C LYS A 17 19.82 27.62 27.88
N TYR A 18 20.43 26.43 27.74
CA TYR A 18 21.57 26.00 28.54
C TYR A 18 22.94 26.24 27.85
N GLY A 19 22.97 27.03 26.77
CA GLY A 19 24.19 27.44 26.10
C GLY A 19 24.81 26.41 25.16
N ALA A 20 24.09 25.33 24.87
CA ALA A 20 24.52 24.32 23.89
C ALA A 20 24.25 24.81 22.46
N ASP A 21 25.27 24.80 21.60
CA ASP A 21 25.15 25.11 20.18
C ASP A 21 24.80 23.83 19.40
N ALA A 22 23.49 23.56 19.26
CA ALA A 22 22.96 22.42 18.59
C ALA A 22 21.98 22.86 17.48
N ASP A 23 21.92 22.08 16.42
CA ASP A 23 20.99 22.23 15.29
C ASP A 23 20.06 21.00 15.12
N MET A 24 19.20 21.04 14.10
CA MET A 24 18.27 19.93 13.84
C MET A 24 19.00 18.62 13.54
N SER A 25 20.18 18.66 12.90
CA SER A 25 20.95 17.45 12.59
C SER A 25 21.44 16.72 13.86
N TYR A 26 21.69 17.49 14.93
CA TYR A 26 22.00 16.89 16.24
C TYR A 26 20.79 16.20 16.84
N HIS A 27 19.58 16.75 16.69
CA HIS A 27 18.36 16.09 17.17
C HIS A 27 18.05 14.82 16.39
N GLU A 28 18.21 14.83 15.07
CA GLU A 28 17.89 13.71 14.18
C GLU A 28 18.61 12.41 14.57
N GLN A 29 19.79 12.46 15.11
CA GLN A 29 20.53 11.26 15.56
C GLN A 29 19.87 10.52 16.74
N PHE A 30 18.89 11.14 17.41
CA PHE A 30 18.16 10.55 18.53
C PHE A 30 16.78 10.02 18.16
N ILE A 31 16.33 10.22 16.94
CA ILE A 31 15.03 9.74 16.48
C ILE A 31 15.03 8.19 16.57
N GLY A 32 14.04 7.65 17.28
CA GLY A 32 13.95 6.21 17.57
C GLY A 32 14.79 5.71 18.75
N SER A 33 15.60 6.57 19.40
CA SER A 33 16.33 6.20 20.60
C SER A 33 15.45 6.26 21.86
N SER A 34 15.85 5.56 22.93
CA SER A 34 15.17 5.72 24.22
C SER A 34 15.43 7.11 24.80
N THR A 35 14.39 7.71 25.38
CA THR A 35 14.44 9.05 26.01
C THR A 35 15.54 9.14 27.07
N ALA A 36 15.78 8.04 27.82
CA ALA A 36 16.83 8.01 28.83
C ALA A 36 18.25 8.05 28.22
N ASN A 37 18.50 7.30 27.15
CA ASN A 37 19.79 7.29 26.45
C ASN A 37 20.06 8.65 25.79
N MET A 38 19.04 9.25 25.18
CA MET A 38 19.13 10.61 24.62
C MET A 38 19.53 11.61 25.70
N ALA A 39 18.82 11.62 26.83
CA ALA A 39 19.10 12.58 27.91
C ALA A 39 20.54 12.47 28.43
N GLN A 40 21.02 11.24 28.69
CA GLN A 40 22.39 11.00 29.15
C GLN A 40 23.43 11.47 28.14
N LYS A 41 23.22 11.16 26.85
CA LYS A 41 24.16 11.56 25.79
C LYS A 41 24.19 13.07 25.60
N VAL A 42 23.03 13.73 25.55
CA VAL A 42 22.91 15.19 25.45
C VAL A 42 23.65 15.90 26.60
N ILE A 43 23.45 15.45 27.84
CA ILE A 43 24.12 16.00 29.02
C ILE A 43 25.63 15.85 28.89
N SER A 44 26.10 14.66 28.46
CA SER A 44 27.53 14.40 28.27
C SER A 44 28.13 15.24 27.15
N ASP A 45 27.49 15.30 25.99
CA ASP A 45 28.01 15.98 24.79
C ASP A 45 28.17 17.50 25.01
N PHE A 46 27.25 18.13 25.74
CA PHE A 46 27.26 19.56 26.02
C PHE A 46 27.68 19.91 27.46
N SER A 47 28.10 18.92 28.27
CA SER A 47 28.48 19.11 29.67
C SER A 47 27.44 19.91 30.47
N LEU A 48 26.15 19.59 30.28
CA LEU A 48 25.06 20.30 30.93
C LEU A 48 25.05 20.04 32.45
N SER A 49 24.81 21.08 33.26
CA SER A 49 24.66 20.98 34.71
C SER A 49 23.20 20.61 35.09
N LEU A 50 22.65 19.57 34.47
CA LEU A 50 21.30 19.04 34.67
C LEU A 50 21.36 17.55 34.93
N SER A 51 20.44 17.03 35.74
CA SER A 51 20.16 15.60 35.76
C SER A 51 19.34 15.19 34.53
N PRO A 52 19.35 13.89 34.15
CA PRO A 52 18.50 13.41 33.08
C PRO A 52 17.00 13.71 33.30
N GLU A 53 16.53 13.63 34.53
CA GLU A 53 15.15 13.93 34.93
C GLU A 53 14.81 15.41 34.72
N GLU A 54 15.72 16.31 35.10
CA GLU A 54 15.55 17.76 34.90
C GLU A 54 15.52 18.12 33.43
N LEU A 55 16.46 17.58 32.62
CA LEU A 55 16.46 17.79 31.17
C LEU A 55 15.15 17.29 30.52
N LEU A 56 14.67 16.12 30.91
CA LEU A 56 13.41 15.57 30.39
C LEU A 56 12.20 16.41 30.80
N ALA A 57 12.19 16.97 32.01
CA ALA A 57 11.12 17.87 32.47
C ALA A 57 11.10 19.16 31.61
N GLU A 58 12.25 19.77 31.35
CA GLU A 58 12.38 20.96 30.47
C GLU A 58 11.93 20.66 29.03
N LEU A 59 12.38 19.53 28.44
CA LEU A 59 11.97 19.09 27.10
C LEU A 59 10.44 18.91 27.02
N ASN A 60 9.87 18.22 28.02
CA ASN A 60 8.41 18.03 28.07
C ASN A 60 7.65 19.34 28.24
N GLN A 61 8.21 20.31 28.98
CA GLN A 61 7.61 21.63 29.11
C GLN A 61 7.67 22.38 27.75
N ALA A 62 8.82 22.39 27.08
CA ALA A 62 8.98 23.03 25.78
C ALA A 62 8.04 22.42 24.71
N LYS A 63 7.90 21.08 24.70
CA LYS A 63 6.94 20.39 23.83
C LYS A 63 5.50 20.87 24.09
N ARG A 64 5.08 20.92 25.37
CA ARG A 64 3.73 21.40 25.72
C ARG A 64 3.48 22.83 25.28
N GLU A 65 4.46 23.71 25.37
CA GLU A 65 4.36 25.09 24.91
C GLU A 65 4.14 25.15 23.38
N ILE A 66 4.96 24.42 22.61
CA ILE A 66 4.82 24.34 21.16
C ILE A 66 3.46 23.78 20.77
N HIS A 67 3.06 22.67 21.38
CA HIS A 67 1.74 22.08 21.10
C HIS A 67 0.57 22.98 21.45
N LYS A 68 0.73 23.83 22.48
CA LYS A 68 -0.29 24.81 22.85
C LYS A 68 -0.40 25.95 21.82
N GLU A 69 0.70 26.35 21.24
CA GLU A 69 0.78 27.45 20.26
C GLU A 69 0.41 27.00 18.84
N GLU A 70 0.91 25.86 18.40
CA GLU A 70 0.84 25.39 17.03
C GLU A 70 -0.19 24.24 16.84
N GLY A 71 -0.66 23.59 17.90
CA GLY A 71 -1.44 22.37 17.86
C GLY A 71 -0.60 21.13 17.49
N TYR A 72 -1.27 20.05 17.13
CA TYR A 72 -0.63 18.80 16.68
C TYR A 72 -0.75 18.69 15.16
N PRO A 73 0.37 18.60 14.43
CA PRO A 73 0.35 18.48 12.98
C PRO A 73 -0.18 17.09 12.58
N SER A 74 -1.21 17.06 11.74
CA SER A 74 -1.69 15.83 11.13
C SER A 74 -0.85 15.47 9.91
N LEU A 75 -0.71 14.17 9.64
CA LEU A 75 -0.20 13.71 8.35
C LEU A 75 -1.24 13.98 7.25
N PRO A 76 -0.81 14.36 6.03
CA PRO A 76 -1.72 14.57 4.90
C PRO A 76 -2.62 13.34 4.65
N GLY A 77 -3.92 13.56 4.45
CA GLY A 77 -4.90 12.52 4.15
C GLY A 77 -5.42 11.74 5.36
N ILE A 78 -4.75 11.79 6.53
CA ILE A 78 -5.15 10.93 7.68
C ILE A 78 -6.50 11.33 8.28
N CYS A 79 -6.79 12.64 8.36
CA CYS A 79 -8.04 13.13 8.92
C CYS A 79 -9.25 12.84 8.02
N GLU A 80 -9.05 12.66 6.72
CA GLU A 80 -10.05 12.24 5.74
C GLU A 80 -10.24 10.71 5.73
N LEU A 81 -9.16 9.96 5.95
CA LEU A 81 -9.16 8.49 5.92
C LEU A 81 -9.86 7.89 7.14
N ILE A 82 -9.55 8.38 8.35
CA ILE A 82 -10.09 7.84 9.61
C ILE A 82 -11.62 7.79 9.62
N PRO A 83 -12.37 8.86 9.25
CA PRO A 83 -13.81 8.81 9.14
C PRO A 83 -14.33 7.78 8.13
N LYS A 84 -13.64 7.62 7.00
CA LYS A 84 -14.01 6.64 5.96
C LYS A 84 -13.85 5.20 6.46
N LEU A 85 -12.77 4.91 7.20
CA LEU A 85 -12.56 3.60 7.82
C LEU A 85 -13.67 3.29 8.83
N ALA A 86 -13.98 4.22 9.74
CA ALA A 86 -15.05 4.06 10.71
C ALA A 86 -16.42 3.86 10.03
N ALA A 87 -16.74 4.66 9.00
CA ALA A 87 -17.99 4.53 8.23
C ALA A 87 -18.11 3.20 7.49
N SER A 88 -16.97 2.56 7.15
CA SER A 88 -16.91 1.23 6.53
C SER A 88 -17.01 0.07 7.55
N GLY A 89 -17.28 0.37 8.83
CA GLY A 89 -17.45 -0.64 9.87
C GLY A 89 -16.16 -1.16 10.51
N TRP A 90 -15.01 -0.53 10.24
CA TRP A 90 -13.76 -0.88 10.90
C TRP A 90 -13.77 -0.41 12.35
N LYS A 91 -13.33 -1.27 13.28
CA LYS A 91 -12.98 -0.86 14.64
C LYS A 91 -11.61 -0.23 14.63
N LEU A 92 -11.46 0.93 15.24
CA LEU A 92 -10.21 1.68 15.24
C LEU A 92 -9.63 1.80 16.65
N ALA A 93 -8.32 1.59 16.78
CA ALA A 93 -7.59 1.82 18.00
C ALA A 93 -6.30 2.58 17.76
N ILE A 94 -5.87 3.36 18.74
CA ILE A 94 -4.50 3.87 18.82
C ILE A 94 -3.72 2.99 19.80
N ALA A 95 -2.53 2.56 19.38
CA ALA A 95 -1.55 1.84 20.19
C ALA A 95 -0.22 2.59 20.10
N SER A 96 0.09 3.43 21.08
CA SER A 96 1.19 4.40 21.03
C SER A 96 2.16 4.25 22.20
N SER A 97 3.41 4.65 21.99
CA SER A 97 4.41 4.79 23.05
C SER A 97 4.20 6.03 23.92
N SER A 98 3.39 6.99 23.46
CA SER A 98 3.02 8.19 24.21
C SER A 98 2.16 7.87 25.44
N ASN A 99 2.18 8.76 26.42
CA ASN A 99 1.34 8.62 27.60
C ASN A 99 -0.15 8.84 27.27
N PRO A 100 -1.09 8.34 28.13
CA PRO A 100 -2.52 8.44 27.83
C PRO A 100 -3.07 9.87 27.69
N ALA A 101 -2.50 10.83 28.43
CA ALA A 101 -2.93 12.23 28.36
C ALA A 101 -2.57 12.86 27.00
N GLU A 102 -1.37 12.57 26.51
CA GLU A 102 -0.91 13.03 25.20
C GLU A 102 -1.73 12.42 24.06
N ILE A 103 -1.95 11.09 24.09
CA ILE A 103 -2.81 10.42 23.10
C ILE A 103 -4.20 11.11 23.04
N ASN A 104 -4.83 11.36 24.20
CA ASN A 104 -6.12 12.03 24.26
C ASN A 104 -6.06 13.47 23.73
N ALA A 105 -5.01 14.22 24.05
CA ALA A 105 -4.81 15.59 23.57
C ALA A 105 -4.73 15.65 22.05
N VAL A 106 -3.93 14.76 21.44
CA VAL A 106 -3.77 14.64 19.98
C VAL A 106 -5.11 14.36 19.30
N VAL A 107 -5.80 13.28 19.67
CA VAL A 107 -7.03 12.88 18.97
C VAL A 107 -8.17 13.88 19.18
N SER A 108 -8.17 14.59 20.31
CA SER A 108 -9.16 15.65 20.59
C SER A 108 -8.86 16.91 19.79
N SER A 109 -7.60 17.32 19.71
CA SER A 109 -7.17 18.47 18.92
C SER A 109 -7.47 18.30 17.42
N LEU A 110 -7.27 17.10 16.89
CA LEU A 110 -7.58 16.75 15.49
C LEU A 110 -9.08 16.48 15.24
N GLY A 111 -9.92 16.46 16.28
CA GLY A 111 -11.37 16.19 16.15
C GLY A 111 -11.71 14.74 15.77
N ILE A 112 -10.75 13.82 15.87
CA ILE A 112 -10.90 12.42 15.42
C ILE A 112 -11.20 11.43 16.56
N ARG A 113 -11.20 11.88 17.83
CA ARG A 113 -11.41 11.00 19.01
C ARG A 113 -12.64 10.11 18.89
N LYS A 114 -13.72 10.62 18.34
CA LYS A 114 -15.02 9.93 18.20
C LYS A 114 -14.98 8.69 17.29
N TYR A 115 -13.96 8.54 16.47
CA TYR A 115 -13.82 7.42 15.54
C TYR A 115 -13.02 6.25 16.12
N PHE A 116 -12.35 6.45 17.26
CA PHE A 116 -11.55 5.41 17.90
C PHE A 116 -12.33 4.72 19.03
N ASP A 117 -12.44 3.39 18.91
CA ASP A 117 -13.03 2.54 19.96
C ASP A 117 -12.12 2.43 21.17
N GLN A 118 -10.80 2.36 20.95
CA GLN A 118 -9.80 2.19 22.01
C GLN A 118 -8.60 3.12 21.84
N LEU A 119 -8.07 3.58 22.98
CA LEU A 119 -6.78 4.27 23.09
C LEU A 119 -5.90 3.48 24.05
N VAL A 120 -4.74 3.02 23.56
CA VAL A 120 -3.79 2.17 24.30
C VAL A 120 -2.44 2.85 24.32
N SER A 121 -1.88 3.00 25.51
CA SER A 121 -0.52 3.48 25.74
C SER A 121 0.40 2.30 26.09
N SER A 122 1.64 2.33 25.60
CA SER A 122 2.69 1.38 26.02
C SER A 122 3.00 1.46 27.51
N SER A 123 2.64 2.55 28.21
CA SER A 123 2.73 2.64 29.67
C SER A 123 1.78 1.70 30.42
N ASN A 124 0.80 1.10 29.73
CA ASN A 124 -0.17 0.17 30.29
C ASN A 124 0.24 -1.30 30.14
N VAL A 125 1.43 -1.60 29.67
CA VAL A 125 1.93 -2.96 29.44
C VAL A 125 3.28 -3.18 30.12
N ALA A 126 3.63 -4.45 30.32
CA ALA A 126 4.90 -4.81 30.97
C ALA A 126 6.10 -4.58 30.02
N HIS A 127 5.93 -4.89 28.74
CA HIS A 127 6.98 -4.77 27.74
C HIS A 127 6.50 -3.86 26.60
N PRO A 128 7.06 -2.64 26.48
CA PRO A 128 6.74 -1.75 25.37
C PRO A 128 7.31 -2.26 24.03
N LYS A 129 6.94 -1.61 22.91
CA LYS A 129 7.53 -1.88 21.59
C LYS A 129 9.08 -1.89 21.68
N PRO A 130 9.78 -2.88 21.09
CA PRO A 130 9.32 -3.80 20.03
C PRO A 130 8.59 -5.07 20.53
N ALA A 131 8.29 -5.22 21.82
CA ALA A 131 7.47 -6.33 22.28
C ALA A 131 6.00 -6.16 21.79
N PRO A 132 5.26 -7.27 21.59
CA PRO A 132 3.92 -7.25 21.02
C PRO A 132 2.84 -6.76 21.99
N ASP A 133 3.15 -6.58 23.27
CA ASP A 133 2.21 -6.39 24.37
C ASP A 133 1.23 -5.24 24.14
N THR A 134 1.70 -4.13 23.54
CA THR A 134 0.86 -2.94 23.29
C THR A 134 -0.22 -3.26 22.25
N PHE A 135 0.13 -3.96 21.18
CA PHE A 135 -0.83 -4.38 20.17
C PHE A 135 -1.74 -5.49 20.67
N GLN A 136 -1.22 -6.46 21.42
CA GLN A 136 -2.05 -7.50 22.05
C GLN A 136 -3.09 -6.91 23.00
N LEU A 137 -2.73 -5.86 23.77
CA LEU A 137 -3.69 -5.14 24.60
C LEU A 137 -4.76 -4.43 23.78
N ALA A 138 -4.37 -3.83 22.65
CA ALA A 138 -5.32 -3.19 21.72
C ALA A 138 -6.30 -4.22 21.13
N LEU A 139 -5.80 -5.35 20.63
CA LEU A 139 -6.62 -6.45 20.10
C LEU A 139 -7.62 -6.94 21.16
N LYS A 140 -7.14 -7.21 22.38
CA LYS A 140 -7.99 -7.64 23.50
C LYS A 140 -9.11 -6.64 23.79
N LYS A 141 -8.80 -5.34 23.78
CA LYS A 141 -9.79 -4.28 24.05
C LYS A 141 -10.78 -4.11 22.91
N LEU A 142 -10.37 -4.34 21.65
CA LEU A 142 -11.26 -4.33 20.48
C LEU A 142 -12.09 -5.61 20.36
N GLY A 143 -11.69 -6.69 21.05
CA GLY A 143 -12.33 -8.01 20.95
C GLY A 143 -12.14 -8.64 19.57
N VAL A 144 -10.93 -8.55 19.03
CA VAL A 144 -10.55 -9.13 17.72
C VAL A 144 -9.25 -9.93 17.83
N SER A 145 -9.03 -10.86 16.91
CA SER A 145 -7.77 -11.62 16.80
C SER A 145 -6.71 -10.85 15.98
N ALA A 146 -5.47 -11.34 15.99
CA ALA A 146 -4.38 -10.75 15.22
C ALA A 146 -4.64 -10.86 13.71
N GLU A 147 -5.22 -11.98 13.27
CA GLU A 147 -5.56 -12.25 11.88
C GLU A 147 -6.66 -11.31 11.35
N GLU A 148 -7.46 -10.70 12.23
CA GLU A 148 -8.54 -9.76 11.87
C GLU A 148 -8.09 -8.30 11.90
N ALA A 149 -6.80 -8.04 12.17
CA ALA A 149 -6.29 -6.69 12.38
C ALA A 149 -5.23 -6.28 11.36
N ILE A 150 -5.05 -4.97 11.24
CA ILE A 150 -3.96 -4.33 10.53
C ILE A 150 -3.38 -3.26 11.45
N VAL A 151 -2.06 -3.16 11.47
CA VAL A 151 -1.31 -2.07 12.10
C VAL A 151 -0.78 -1.13 11.02
N VAL A 152 -0.82 0.17 11.30
CA VAL A 152 -0.09 1.20 10.54
C VAL A 152 0.96 1.76 11.47
N GLU A 153 2.22 1.72 11.06
CA GLU A 153 3.40 2.10 11.86
C GLU A 153 4.46 2.83 11.03
N ASP A 154 5.13 3.80 11.67
CA ASP A 154 6.23 4.57 11.07
C ASP A 154 7.59 4.31 11.74
N SER A 155 7.66 3.38 12.68
CA SER A 155 8.89 3.06 13.43
C SER A 155 9.30 1.60 13.27
N SER A 156 10.62 1.35 13.23
CA SER A 156 11.18 -0.01 13.22
C SER A 156 10.66 -0.84 14.39
N TYR A 157 10.63 -0.27 15.60
CA TYR A 157 10.12 -0.96 16.79
C TYR A 157 8.62 -1.28 16.71
N GLY A 158 7.85 -0.40 16.08
CA GLY A 158 6.43 -0.65 15.87
C GLY A 158 6.18 -1.76 14.86
N VAL A 159 6.92 -1.77 13.75
CA VAL A 159 6.87 -2.85 12.76
C VAL A 159 7.26 -4.19 13.38
N GLU A 160 8.35 -4.23 14.16
CA GLU A 160 8.76 -5.46 14.87
C GLU A 160 7.69 -5.94 15.86
N ALA A 161 7.07 -5.02 16.60
CA ALA A 161 6.00 -5.36 17.54
C ALA A 161 4.75 -5.91 16.81
N ALA A 162 4.39 -5.35 15.66
CA ALA A 162 3.26 -5.84 14.84
C ALA A 162 3.53 -7.26 14.32
N ILE A 163 4.74 -7.51 13.82
CA ILE A 163 5.19 -8.84 13.36
C ILE A 163 5.17 -9.84 14.51
N ALA A 164 5.72 -9.46 15.67
CA ALA A 164 5.74 -10.30 16.87
C ALA A 164 4.32 -10.62 17.38
N ALA A 165 3.35 -9.72 17.15
CA ALA A 165 1.94 -9.93 17.45
C ALA A 165 1.19 -10.75 16.37
N GLY A 166 1.82 -11.05 15.22
CA GLY A 166 1.20 -11.77 14.11
C GLY A 166 0.19 -10.94 13.30
N ILE A 167 0.28 -9.61 13.36
CA ILE A 167 -0.67 -8.67 12.72
C ILE A 167 -0.11 -8.22 11.37
N ALA A 168 -0.99 -8.04 10.38
CA ALA A 168 -0.64 -7.40 9.12
C ALA A 168 -0.15 -5.96 9.39
N CYS A 169 0.95 -5.55 8.75
CA CYS A 169 1.58 -4.27 9.00
C CYS A 169 1.77 -3.45 7.73
N VAL A 170 1.25 -2.24 7.72
CA VAL A 170 1.56 -1.18 6.76
C VAL A 170 2.61 -0.27 7.38
N GLY A 171 3.80 -0.23 6.80
CA GLY A 171 4.85 0.70 7.17
C GLY A 171 4.61 2.05 6.50
N TYR A 172 4.54 3.12 7.29
CA TYR A 172 4.47 4.48 6.76
C TYR A 172 5.87 5.10 6.76
N ASP A 173 6.41 5.37 5.57
CA ASP A 173 7.71 6.02 5.40
C ASP A 173 7.55 7.53 5.64
N ASN A 174 7.65 7.92 6.92
CA ASN A 174 7.55 9.31 7.33
C ASN A 174 8.92 9.98 7.12
N PRO A 175 9.03 10.99 6.24
CA PRO A 175 10.29 11.66 5.95
C PRO A 175 10.91 12.34 7.18
N HIS A 176 10.13 12.56 8.24
CA HIS A 176 10.59 13.21 9.47
C HIS A 176 10.89 12.23 10.62
N SER A 177 10.61 10.93 10.46
CA SER A 177 10.89 9.92 11.50
C SER A 177 12.36 9.41 11.49
N GLY A 178 13.26 10.05 10.74
CA GLY A 178 14.64 9.61 10.58
C GLY A 178 14.73 8.28 9.81
N LYS A 179 15.89 7.63 9.86
CA LYS A 179 16.09 6.34 9.17
C LYS A 179 15.45 5.21 9.97
N GLN A 180 14.27 4.80 9.57
CA GLN A 180 13.57 3.65 10.11
C GLN A 180 13.69 2.46 9.16
N ASP A 181 13.99 1.27 9.67
CA ASP A 181 13.90 0.04 8.87
C ASP A 181 12.48 -0.49 8.91
N LEU A 182 11.72 -0.19 7.87
CA LEU A 182 10.35 -0.65 7.67
C LEU A 182 10.25 -1.83 6.70
N SER A 183 11.38 -2.39 6.24
CA SER A 183 11.45 -3.43 5.20
C SER A 183 10.68 -4.72 5.53
N ARG A 184 10.40 -4.94 6.81
CA ARG A 184 9.63 -6.10 7.29
C ARG A 184 8.10 -5.87 7.31
N ALA A 185 7.63 -4.68 7.03
CA ALA A 185 6.20 -4.42 6.84
C ALA A 185 5.67 -5.16 5.60
N ASP A 186 4.40 -5.53 5.59
CA ASP A 186 3.77 -6.21 4.44
C ASP A 186 3.64 -5.29 3.23
N VAL A 187 3.45 -3.98 3.46
CA VAL A 187 3.37 -2.92 2.44
C VAL A 187 4.00 -1.65 3.00
N LEU A 188 4.69 -0.88 2.15
CA LEU A 188 5.17 0.45 2.46
C LEU A 188 4.23 1.51 1.87
N LEU A 189 4.06 2.61 2.60
CA LEU A 189 3.20 3.72 2.26
C LEU A 189 3.94 5.04 2.49
N GLU A 190 3.93 5.93 1.50
CA GLU A 190 4.56 7.25 1.57
C GLU A 190 3.56 8.38 1.84
N SER A 191 2.26 8.16 1.61
CA SER A 191 1.19 9.14 1.84
C SER A 191 -0.13 8.46 2.17
N PHE A 192 -0.98 9.15 2.95
CA PHE A 192 -2.38 8.73 3.18
C PHE A 192 -3.36 9.45 2.24
N GLU A 193 -2.88 10.37 1.41
CA GLU A 193 -3.73 11.10 0.46
C GLU A 193 -4.33 10.15 -0.58
N GLY A 194 -5.61 10.32 -0.86
CA GLY A 194 -6.33 9.48 -1.82
C GLY A 194 -6.65 8.05 -1.33
N LEU A 195 -6.10 7.60 -0.19
CA LEU A 195 -6.36 6.25 0.31
C LEU A 195 -7.83 6.03 0.67
N THR A 196 -8.25 4.80 0.46
CA THR A 196 -9.59 4.31 0.77
C THR A 196 -9.54 3.09 1.69
N PRO A 197 -10.65 2.75 2.37
CA PRO A 197 -10.73 1.52 3.15
C PRO A 197 -10.39 0.25 2.36
N SER A 198 -10.62 0.25 1.03
CA SER A 198 -10.28 -0.88 0.15
C SER A 198 -8.79 -1.20 0.13
N PHE A 199 -7.92 -0.18 0.22
CA PHE A 199 -6.48 -0.40 0.30
C PHE A 199 -6.13 -1.33 1.48
N PHE A 200 -6.61 -1.00 2.68
CA PHE A 200 -6.34 -1.80 3.88
C PHE A 200 -6.99 -3.19 3.80
N LEU A 201 -8.21 -3.28 3.25
CA LEU A 201 -8.85 -4.58 3.01
C LEU A 201 -7.99 -5.46 2.11
N HIS A 202 -7.43 -4.91 1.04
CA HIS A 202 -6.56 -5.65 0.11
C HIS A 202 -5.25 -6.09 0.78
N VAL A 203 -4.62 -5.23 1.61
CA VAL A 203 -3.44 -5.62 2.40
C VAL A 203 -3.77 -6.79 3.32
N TRP A 204 -4.88 -6.71 4.04
CA TRP A 204 -5.36 -7.78 4.91
C TRP A 204 -5.63 -9.07 4.14
N GLN A 205 -6.37 -9.00 3.02
CA GLN A 205 -6.67 -10.18 2.19
C GLN A 205 -5.39 -10.88 1.72
N ARG A 206 -4.40 -10.12 1.23
CA ARG A 206 -3.11 -10.68 0.78
C ARG A 206 -2.35 -11.35 1.93
N LYS A 207 -2.34 -10.75 3.12
CA LYS A 207 -1.76 -11.35 4.32
C LYS A 207 -2.43 -12.69 4.67
N GLN A 208 -3.76 -12.76 4.54
CA GLN A 208 -4.55 -13.98 4.76
C GLN A 208 -4.52 -14.95 3.57
N LYS A 209 -3.75 -14.64 2.51
CA LYS A 209 -3.69 -15.41 1.25
C LYS A 209 -5.06 -15.54 0.55
N ILE A 210 -5.94 -14.56 0.76
CA ILE A 210 -7.22 -14.43 0.08
C ILE A 210 -6.99 -13.56 -1.16
N PRO A 211 -7.19 -14.07 -2.38
CA PRO A 211 -6.98 -13.28 -3.59
C PRO A 211 -7.98 -12.12 -3.68
N VAL A 212 -7.47 -10.93 -3.96
CA VAL A 212 -8.29 -9.72 -4.10
C VAL A 212 -9.16 -9.82 -5.36
N THR A 213 -10.46 -9.60 -5.21
CA THR A 213 -11.38 -9.51 -6.35
C THR A 213 -11.36 -8.07 -6.90
N ILE A 214 -10.95 -7.94 -8.14
CA ILE A 214 -10.82 -6.67 -8.86
C ILE A 214 -12.14 -6.25 -9.48
N ALA A 215 -12.82 -7.18 -10.13
CA ALA A 215 -14.11 -6.92 -10.76
C ALA A 215 -15.00 -8.16 -10.79
N ASN A 216 -16.29 -7.89 -10.72
CA ASN A 216 -17.35 -8.90 -10.84
C ASN A 216 -18.31 -8.41 -11.94
N THR A 217 -18.14 -8.94 -13.15
CA THR A 217 -18.95 -8.56 -14.32
C THR A 217 -20.16 -9.49 -14.47
N ARG A 218 -20.89 -9.34 -15.57
CA ARG A 218 -22.04 -10.21 -15.85
C ARG A 218 -21.64 -11.69 -15.97
N ARG A 219 -20.50 -11.97 -16.62
CA ARG A 219 -20.07 -13.34 -16.95
C ARG A 219 -18.75 -13.75 -16.30
N LEU A 220 -17.99 -12.79 -15.75
CA LEU A 220 -16.62 -13.00 -15.31
C LEU A 220 -16.43 -12.56 -13.86
N ILE A 221 -15.49 -13.23 -13.19
CA ILE A 221 -14.83 -12.76 -11.98
C ILE A 221 -13.37 -12.50 -12.35
N ILE A 222 -12.88 -11.30 -12.05
CA ILE A 222 -11.48 -10.93 -12.24
C ILE A 222 -10.87 -10.78 -10.85
N ARG A 223 -9.87 -11.58 -10.53
CA ARG A 223 -9.20 -11.57 -9.23
C ARG A 223 -7.71 -11.84 -9.36
N GLU A 224 -6.97 -11.50 -8.33
CA GLU A 224 -5.56 -11.88 -8.23
C GLU A 224 -5.38 -13.40 -8.44
N LEU A 225 -4.32 -13.75 -9.17
CA LEU A 225 -3.90 -15.14 -9.34
C LEU A 225 -3.13 -15.59 -8.10
N THR A 226 -3.42 -16.77 -7.64
CA THR A 226 -2.62 -17.49 -6.66
C THR A 226 -1.67 -18.47 -7.35
N VAL A 227 -0.71 -19.01 -6.62
CA VAL A 227 0.16 -20.09 -7.13
C VAL A 227 -0.65 -21.33 -7.50
N ALA A 228 -1.77 -21.57 -6.81
CA ALA A 228 -2.66 -22.70 -7.06
C ALA A 228 -3.46 -22.57 -8.38
N ASP A 229 -3.55 -21.39 -8.96
CA ASP A 229 -4.24 -21.19 -10.24
C ASP A 229 -3.32 -21.50 -11.45
N ILE A 230 -2.00 -21.58 -11.26
CA ILE A 230 -1.05 -21.79 -12.36
C ILE A 230 -1.24 -23.14 -13.08
N PRO A 231 -1.55 -24.25 -12.39
CA PRO A 231 -1.88 -25.51 -13.09
C PRO A 231 -3.00 -25.40 -14.13
N ASP A 232 -3.98 -24.53 -13.90
CA ASP A 232 -5.08 -24.28 -14.84
C ASP A 232 -4.72 -23.26 -15.92
N LEU A 233 -3.86 -22.29 -15.60
CA LEU A 233 -3.39 -21.27 -16.54
C LEU A 233 -2.32 -21.80 -17.51
N TYR A 234 -1.47 -22.71 -17.05
CA TYR A 234 -0.34 -23.21 -17.81
C TYR A 234 -0.74 -23.90 -19.13
N PRO A 235 -1.79 -24.75 -19.21
CA PRO A 235 -2.28 -25.30 -20.48
C PRO A 235 -2.69 -24.21 -21.47
N ILE A 236 -3.26 -23.10 -21.00
CA ILE A 236 -3.64 -21.96 -21.85
C ILE A 236 -2.39 -21.32 -22.46
N TYR A 237 -1.30 -21.20 -21.68
CA TYR A 237 -0.01 -20.70 -22.21
C TYR A 237 0.59 -21.60 -23.26
N LYS A 238 0.41 -22.92 -23.17
CA LYS A 238 0.96 -23.90 -24.11
C LYS A 238 0.04 -24.17 -25.31
N ASP A 239 -1.15 -23.57 -25.37
CA ASP A 239 -1.99 -23.60 -26.57
C ASP A 239 -1.25 -22.89 -27.71
N PRO A 240 -0.97 -23.56 -28.88
CA PRO A 240 -0.23 -22.98 -29.98
C PRO A 240 -0.81 -21.66 -30.52
N GLU A 241 -2.12 -21.51 -30.51
CA GLU A 241 -2.79 -20.29 -30.97
C GLU A 241 -2.58 -19.11 -30.00
N VAL A 242 -2.48 -19.40 -28.71
CA VAL A 242 -2.20 -18.43 -27.66
C VAL A 242 -0.72 -18.14 -27.58
N ALA A 243 0.12 -19.18 -27.58
CA ALA A 243 1.57 -19.09 -27.46
C ALA A 243 2.21 -18.26 -28.58
N LYS A 244 1.57 -18.18 -29.77
CA LYS A 244 2.06 -17.39 -30.91
C LYS A 244 2.39 -15.93 -30.56
N PHE A 245 1.66 -15.34 -29.59
CA PHE A 245 1.76 -13.92 -29.25
C PHE A 245 2.20 -13.67 -27.80
N ILE A 246 2.67 -14.70 -27.10
CA ILE A 246 3.20 -14.59 -25.74
C ILE A 246 4.69 -14.94 -25.77
N ASP A 247 5.45 -14.20 -25.00
CA ASP A 247 6.87 -14.47 -24.77
C ASP A 247 7.09 -14.93 -23.31
N ASP A 248 8.27 -15.45 -23.03
CA ASP A 248 8.78 -15.72 -21.69
C ASP A 248 7.98 -16.74 -20.85
N ILE A 249 7.32 -17.70 -21.48
CA ILE A 249 6.67 -18.83 -20.80
C ILE A 249 7.69 -19.96 -20.64
N ASP A 250 7.90 -20.37 -19.39
CA ASP A 250 8.80 -21.48 -19.09
C ASP A 250 8.27 -22.82 -19.62
N ASP A 251 9.21 -23.72 -19.89
CA ASP A 251 8.89 -25.08 -20.35
C ASP A 251 8.35 -25.96 -19.21
N TYR A 252 8.58 -25.57 -17.97
CA TYR A 252 8.16 -26.30 -16.78
C TYR A 252 7.15 -25.49 -15.97
N LYS A 253 6.03 -26.11 -15.67
CA LYS A 253 4.93 -25.52 -14.88
C LYS A 253 5.40 -25.05 -13.50
N GLU A 254 6.32 -25.77 -12.88
CA GLU A 254 6.89 -25.45 -11.57
C GLU A 254 7.64 -24.13 -11.59
N MET A 255 8.28 -23.79 -12.72
CA MET A 255 8.93 -22.49 -12.90
C MET A 255 7.89 -21.36 -12.98
N GLU A 256 6.79 -21.55 -13.70
CA GLU A 256 5.68 -20.60 -13.74
C GLU A 256 5.03 -20.43 -12.35
N MET A 257 4.91 -21.49 -11.56
CA MET A 257 4.45 -21.39 -10.16
C MET A 257 5.42 -20.56 -9.29
N ALA A 258 6.74 -20.72 -9.49
CA ALA A 258 7.73 -19.92 -8.79
C ALA A 258 7.70 -18.44 -9.24
N LYS A 259 7.53 -18.18 -10.54
CA LYS A 259 7.31 -16.81 -11.07
C LYS A 259 6.07 -16.18 -10.46
N GLN A 260 4.96 -16.91 -10.37
CA GLN A 260 3.73 -16.40 -9.76
C GLN A 260 3.91 -16.08 -8.28
N ALA A 261 4.64 -16.91 -7.53
CA ALA A 261 4.95 -16.60 -6.13
C ALA A 261 5.79 -15.33 -5.97
N ALA A 262 6.74 -15.09 -6.88
CA ALA A 262 7.50 -13.84 -6.94
C ALA A 262 6.63 -12.66 -7.38
N TYR A 263 5.74 -12.87 -8.35
CA TYR A 263 4.82 -11.86 -8.86
C TYR A 263 3.87 -11.34 -7.77
N ILE A 264 3.33 -12.23 -6.95
CA ILE A 264 2.49 -11.83 -5.80
C ILE A 264 3.26 -10.91 -4.86
N ARG A 265 4.51 -11.25 -4.51
CA ARG A 265 5.32 -10.43 -3.59
C ARG A 265 5.75 -9.10 -4.19
N ASN A 266 6.19 -9.11 -5.44
CA ASN A 266 6.90 -7.97 -6.05
C ASN A 266 5.99 -7.08 -6.90
N VAL A 267 4.81 -7.57 -7.30
CA VAL A 267 3.88 -6.81 -8.14
C VAL A 267 2.60 -6.50 -7.39
N TYR A 268 1.80 -7.51 -7.01
CA TYR A 268 0.54 -7.25 -6.32
C TYR A 268 0.73 -6.52 -4.98
N ASN A 269 1.71 -6.93 -4.17
CA ASN A 269 1.95 -6.29 -2.87
C ASN A 269 2.58 -4.90 -3.02
N PHE A 270 3.35 -4.66 -4.08
CA PHE A 270 4.06 -3.39 -4.28
C PHE A 270 3.20 -2.36 -5.02
N TYR A 271 2.67 -2.71 -6.19
CA TYR A 271 1.90 -1.77 -7.02
C TYR A 271 0.40 -1.76 -6.70
N GLY A 272 -0.14 -2.82 -6.08
CA GLY A 272 -1.57 -2.99 -5.88
C GLY A 272 -2.34 -3.39 -7.15
N TYR A 273 -1.67 -3.50 -8.30
CA TYR A 273 -2.24 -3.95 -9.58
C TYR A 273 -1.27 -4.86 -10.34
N GLY A 274 -1.74 -5.48 -11.39
CA GLY A 274 -0.96 -6.41 -12.21
C GLY A 274 -1.86 -7.21 -13.16
N LEU A 275 -1.41 -8.40 -13.59
CA LEU A 275 -2.18 -9.33 -14.42
C LEU A 275 -3.01 -10.26 -13.55
N TRP A 276 -4.31 -10.12 -13.60
CA TRP A 276 -5.27 -10.87 -12.81
C TRP A 276 -5.87 -12.04 -13.57
N GLY A 277 -6.27 -13.08 -12.87
CA GLY A 277 -7.00 -14.22 -13.44
C GLY A 277 -8.41 -13.84 -13.86
N VAL A 278 -8.82 -14.31 -15.01
CA VAL A 278 -10.18 -14.17 -15.54
C VAL A 278 -10.89 -15.51 -15.39
N PHE A 279 -11.93 -15.53 -14.57
CA PHE A 279 -12.71 -16.73 -14.26
C PHE A 279 -14.12 -16.61 -14.84
N SER A 280 -14.57 -17.66 -15.52
CA SER A 280 -15.93 -17.74 -16.04
C SER A 280 -16.91 -18.12 -14.93
N LYS A 281 -17.97 -17.33 -14.75
CA LYS A 281 -19.06 -17.66 -13.82
C LYS A 281 -19.88 -18.90 -14.23
N THR A 282 -19.86 -19.24 -15.51
CA THR A 282 -20.61 -20.39 -16.03
C THR A 282 -19.90 -21.70 -15.71
N SER A 283 -18.57 -21.75 -15.93
CA SER A 283 -17.76 -22.94 -15.67
C SER A 283 -17.07 -22.95 -14.31
N ASN A 284 -17.06 -21.82 -13.60
CA ASN A 284 -16.23 -21.56 -12.42
C ASN A 284 -14.72 -21.79 -12.65
N GLY A 285 -14.30 -21.91 -13.91
CA GLY A 285 -12.92 -22.18 -14.30
C GLY A 285 -12.17 -20.94 -14.71
N LEU A 286 -10.85 -21.00 -14.57
CA LEU A 286 -9.94 -20.01 -15.11
C LEU A 286 -9.94 -20.09 -16.64
N ILE A 287 -10.18 -18.97 -17.32
CA ILE A 287 -10.20 -18.88 -18.79
C ILE A 287 -9.11 -17.95 -19.35
N GLY A 288 -8.22 -17.44 -18.51
CA GLY A 288 -7.13 -16.59 -18.94
C GLY A 288 -6.71 -15.58 -17.90
N ARG A 289 -5.98 -14.55 -18.34
CA ARG A 289 -5.57 -13.41 -17.50
C ARG A 289 -5.77 -12.10 -18.23
N CYS A 290 -5.99 -11.02 -17.48
CA CYS A 290 -6.13 -9.66 -17.98
C CYS A 290 -5.73 -8.66 -16.90
N GLY A 291 -5.05 -7.57 -17.26
CA GLY A 291 -4.66 -6.55 -16.30
C GLY A 291 -3.78 -5.49 -16.89
N ILE A 292 -3.17 -4.70 -16.01
CA ILE A 292 -2.25 -3.62 -16.35
C ILE A 292 -0.93 -3.79 -15.61
N GLU A 293 0.17 -3.43 -16.26
CA GLU A 293 1.53 -3.49 -15.70
C GLU A 293 2.36 -2.30 -16.15
N ASN A 294 3.38 -1.96 -15.36
CA ASN A 294 4.38 -0.98 -15.76
C ASN A 294 5.34 -1.59 -16.78
N HIS A 295 5.53 -0.90 -17.90
CA HIS A 295 6.48 -1.28 -18.95
C HIS A 295 7.24 -0.08 -19.46
N VAL A 296 8.50 -0.29 -19.82
CA VAL A 296 9.24 0.70 -20.62
C VAL A 296 8.94 0.43 -22.09
N VAL A 297 8.28 1.35 -22.75
CA VAL A 297 7.94 1.28 -24.19
C VAL A 297 8.62 2.44 -24.90
N ASP A 298 9.56 2.15 -25.79
CA ASP A 298 10.30 3.17 -26.55
C ASP A 298 10.95 4.24 -25.62
N GLY A 299 11.51 3.77 -24.49
CA GLY A 299 12.19 4.62 -23.50
C GLY A 299 11.28 5.44 -22.59
N GLN A 300 9.98 5.21 -22.63
CA GLN A 300 8.99 5.87 -21.74
C GLN A 300 8.36 4.84 -20.80
N ASP A 301 8.16 5.25 -19.53
CA ASP A 301 7.42 4.47 -18.57
C ASP A 301 5.92 4.55 -18.89
N GLU A 302 5.30 3.41 -19.16
CA GLU A 302 3.91 3.31 -19.60
C GLU A 302 3.16 2.26 -18.78
N ILE A 303 1.90 2.51 -18.51
CA ILE A 303 0.98 1.50 -17.98
C ILE A 303 0.34 0.77 -19.14
N MET A 304 0.67 -0.51 -19.28
CA MET A 304 0.31 -1.32 -20.43
C MET A 304 -0.77 -2.34 -20.10
N LEU A 305 -1.88 -2.30 -20.84
CA LEU A 305 -2.90 -3.35 -20.83
C LEU A 305 -2.36 -4.61 -21.48
N SER A 306 -2.47 -5.73 -20.78
CA SER A 306 -2.17 -7.05 -21.32
C SER A 306 -3.30 -8.03 -21.01
N TYR A 307 -3.61 -8.90 -21.95
CA TYR A 307 -4.58 -9.98 -21.74
C TYR A 307 -4.30 -11.18 -22.65
N LEU A 308 -4.69 -12.34 -22.19
CA LEU A 308 -4.82 -13.56 -22.97
C LEU A 308 -5.99 -14.38 -22.45
N LEU A 309 -6.64 -15.11 -23.33
CA LEU A 309 -7.72 -16.01 -23.01
C LEU A 309 -7.52 -17.35 -23.73
N ASP A 310 -7.99 -18.42 -23.11
CA ASP A 310 -8.12 -19.73 -23.71
C ASP A 310 -8.82 -19.63 -25.08
N SER A 311 -8.23 -20.26 -26.09
CA SER A 311 -8.72 -20.23 -27.49
C SER A 311 -10.16 -20.70 -27.62
N ASN A 312 -10.62 -21.63 -26.80
CA ASN A 312 -11.99 -22.13 -26.74
C ASN A 312 -13.00 -21.04 -26.29
N HIS A 313 -12.52 -19.96 -25.71
CA HIS A 313 -13.33 -18.82 -25.24
C HIS A 313 -13.26 -17.60 -26.15
N TRP A 314 -12.60 -17.71 -27.31
CA TRP A 314 -12.53 -16.60 -28.28
C TRP A 314 -13.86 -16.42 -29.04
N GLY A 315 -14.10 -15.21 -29.51
CA GLY A 315 -15.32 -14.87 -30.26
C GLY A 315 -16.55 -14.55 -29.43
N TYR A 316 -16.55 -14.86 -28.13
CA TYR A 316 -17.68 -14.61 -27.23
C TYR A 316 -17.67 -13.23 -26.56
N GLY A 317 -16.68 -12.39 -26.86
CA GLY A 317 -16.57 -11.02 -26.31
C GLY A 317 -16.00 -10.95 -24.89
N TYR A 318 -15.44 -12.01 -24.35
CA TYR A 318 -14.84 -12.04 -23.02
C TYR A 318 -13.64 -11.10 -22.89
N ALA A 319 -12.79 -11.00 -23.92
CA ALA A 319 -11.67 -10.06 -23.93
C ALA A 319 -12.14 -8.61 -23.76
N LEU A 320 -13.18 -8.22 -24.47
CA LEU A 320 -13.75 -6.88 -24.38
C LEU A 320 -14.36 -6.62 -22.98
N GLU A 321 -15.03 -7.63 -22.40
CA GLU A 321 -15.66 -7.55 -21.09
C GLU A 321 -14.60 -7.40 -19.99
N CYS A 322 -13.56 -8.23 -19.99
CA CYS A 322 -12.50 -8.15 -18.96
C CYS A 322 -11.68 -6.86 -19.09
N CYS A 323 -11.27 -6.45 -20.29
CA CYS A 323 -10.51 -5.20 -20.47
C CYS A 323 -11.31 -3.96 -20.03
N ARG A 324 -12.62 -3.89 -20.32
CA ARG A 324 -13.47 -2.81 -19.82
C ARG A 324 -13.56 -2.79 -18.31
N ALA A 325 -13.66 -3.94 -17.66
CA ALA A 325 -13.67 -4.03 -16.21
C ALA A 325 -12.32 -3.59 -15.60
N VAL A 326 -11.21 -3.93 -16.26
CA VAL A 326 -9.87 -3.45 -15.88
C VAL A 326 -9.78 -1.93 -16.04
N PHE A 327 -10.27 -1.36 -17.11
CA PHE A 327 -10.29 0.11 -17.29
C PHE A 327 -11.13 0.83 -16.23
N GLN A 328 -12.28 0.26 -15.85
CA GLN A 328 -13.10 0.82 -14.76
C GLN A 328 -12.33 0.81 -13.43
N TYR A 329 -11.66 -0.30 -13.14
CA TYR A 329 -10.87 -0.41 -11.92
C TYR A 329 -9.66 0.54 -11.93
N ALA A 330 -8.95 0.62 -13.04
CA ALA A 330 -7.81 1.53 -13.21
C ALA A 330 -8.22 2.99 -12.96
N TYR A 331 -9.30 3.43 -13.57
CA TYR A 331 -9.79 4.81 -13.44
C TYR A 331 -10.33 5.13 -12.04
N HIS A 332 -11.23 4.28 -11.49
CA HIS A 332 -11.93 4.60 -10.25
C HIS A 332 -11.19 4.21 -8.97
N ALA A 333 -10.34 3.20 -9.02
CA ALA A 333 -9.68 2.66 -7.83
C ALA A 333 -8.18 2.98 -7.76
N LEU A 334 -7.53 3.20 -8.92
CA LEU A 334 -6.09 3.43 -9.00
C LEU A 334 -5.72 4.84 -9.48
N ASP A 335 -6.71 5.66 -9.89
CA ASP A 335 -6.52 7.00 -10.49
C ASP A 335 -5.61 6.98 -11.73
N ILE A 336 -5.72 5.89 -12.52
CA ILE A 336 -4.97 5.71 -13.75
C ILE A 336 -5.89 6.01 -14.93
N ASP A 337 -5.58 7.05 -15.68
CA ASP A 337 -6.36 7.52 -16.81
C ASP A 337 -5.68 7.30 -18.18
N ASN A 338 -4.38 7.00 -18.20
CA ASN A 338 -3.60 6.81 -19.42
C ASN A 338 -3.11 5.36 -19.51
N ILE A 339 -3.58 4.61 -20.48
CA ILE A 339 -3.24 3.20 -20.69
C ILE A 339 -2.85 2.97 -22.14
N VAL A 340 -1.74 2.22 -22.32
CA VAL A 340 -1.30 1.79 -23.65
C VAL A 340 -1.52 0.29 -23.86
N ALA A 341 -1.45 -0.15 -25.10
CA ALA A 341 -1.32 -1.54 -25.50
C ALA A 341 -0.36 -1.65 -26.69
N VAL A 342 0.62 -2.50 -26.60
CA VAL A 342 1.54 -2.83 -27.70
C VAL A 342 1.05 -4.12 -28.34
N ILE A 343 0.66 -4.08 -29.59
CA ILE A 343 0.00 -5.18 -30.27
C ILE A 343 0.78 -5.55 -31.53
N ASP A 344 1.18 -6.80 -31.61
CA ASP A 344 1.77 -7.39 -32.82
C ASP A 344 0.84 -7.20 -34.03
N LYS A 345 1.35 -6.72 -35.16
CA LYS A 345 0.57 -6.46 -36.39
C LYS A 345 -0.12 -7.70 -36.94
N GLU A 346 0.40 -8.89 -36.67
CA GLU A 346 -0.22 -10.16 -37.05
C GLU A 346 -1.39 -10.55 -36.11
N ASN A 347 -1.46 -9.96 -34.90
CA ASN A 347 -2.55 -10.25 -33.95
C ASN A 347 -3.83 -9.47 -34.26
N VAL A 348 -4.46 -9.83 -35.37
CA VAL A 348 -5.67 -9.16 -35.88
C VAL A 348 -6.82 -9.15 -34.85
N ARG A 349 -6.88 -10.17 -33.98
CA ARG A 349 -7.90 -10.25 -32.92
C ARG A 349 -7.69 -9.17 -31.87
N SER A 350 -6.44 -9.00 -31.39
CA SER A 350 -6.12 -7.96 -30.40
C SER A 350 -6.25 -6.56 -30.99
N LEU A 351 -5.84 -6.35 -32.26
CA LEU A 351 -6.06 -5.07 -32.97
C LEU A 351 -7.54 -4.70 -33.03
N ARG A 352 -8.43 -5.68 -33.29
CA ARG A 352 -9.89 -5.45 -33.29
C ARG A 352 -10.41 -5.14 -31.88
N THR A 353 -9.91 -5.85 -30.86
CA THR A 353 -10.29 -5.60 -29.46
C THR A 353 -9.89 -4.21 -29.03
N ALA A 354 -8.66 -3.76 -29.30
CA ALA A 354 -8.19 -2.40 -28.97
C ALA A 354 -9.09 -1.33 -29.61
N LYS A 355 -9.45 -1.47 -30.89
CA LYS A 355 -10.39 -0.57 -31.56
C LYS A 355 -11.77 -0.56 -30.90
N ASN A 356 -12.29 -1.72 -30.52
CA ASN A 356 -13.60 -1.84 -29.85
C ASN A 356 -13.59 -1.33 -28.40
N LEU A 357 -12.42 -1.24 -27.78
CA LEU A 357 -12.20 -0.59 -26.49
C LEU A 357 -12.13 0.93 -26.62
N GLY A 358 -11.99 1.47 -27.84
CA GLY A 358 -11.85 2.90 -28.10
C GLY A 358 -10.40 3.38 -28.06
N MET A 359 -9.43 2.45 -28.01
CA MET A 359 -8.02 2.80 -28.10
C MET A 359 -7.68 3.29 -29.51
N LYS A 360 -6.80 4.28 -29.59
CA LYS A 360 -6.37 4.89 -30.87
C LYS A 360 -4.95 4.42 -31.19
N PRO A 361 -4.65 4.06 -32.45
CA PRO A 361 -3.27 3.79 -32.86
C PRO A 361 -2.47 5.10 -32.77
N GLU A 362 -1.27 5.01 -32.18
CA GLU A 362 -0.37 6.15 -31.97
C GLU A 362 0.83 6.08 -32.89
N LYS A 363 1.54 4.96 -32.89
CA LYS A 363 2.72 4.75 -33.75
C LYS A 363 3.03 3.28 -33.97
N ASP A 364 3.76 3.02 -35.05
CA ASP A 364 4.40 1.73 -35.33
C ASP A 364 5.73 1.66 -34.57
N LEU A 365 6.09 0.50 -34.06
CA LEU A 365 7.37 0.26 -33.36
C LEU A 365 7.80 -1.20 -33.50
N ILE A 366 9.08 -1.44 -33.23
CA ILE A 366 9.57 -2.81 -32.98
C ILE A 366 9.53 -3.05 -31.48
N TYR A 367 8.76 -4.04 -31.06
CA TYR A 367 8.67 -4.44 -29.65
C TYR A 367 8.98 -5.93 -29.51
N LYS A 368 9.96 -6.27 -28.66
CA LYS A 368 10.43 -7.65 -28.48
C LYS A 368 10.74 -8.37 -29.82
N ASN A 369 11.41 -7.67 -30.74
CA ASN A 369 11.77 -8.14 -32.09
C ASN A 369 10.59 -8.46 -33.02
N ARG A 370 9.40 -7.87 -32.78
CA ARG A 370 8.21 -8.00 -33.62
C ARG A 370 7.70 -6.64 -34.09
N ASP A 371 7.15 -6.61 -35.29
CA ASP A 371 6.43 -5.45 -35.79
C ASP A 371 5.14 -5.25 -35.01
N ALA A 372 5.01 -4.14 -34.32
CA ALA A 372 3.91 -3.86 -33.44
C ALA A 372 3.32 -2.44 -33.68
N VAL A 373 2.14 -2.22 -33.15
CA VAL A 373 1.48 -0.90 -33.09
C VAL A 373 1.22 -0.56 -31.62
N LEU A 374 1.62 0.63 -31.21
CA LEU A 374 1.24 1.20 -29.94
C LEU A 374 -0.17 1.79 -30.09
N TYR A 375 -1.05 1.34 -29.24
CA TYR A 375 -2.39 1.93 -29.04
C TYR A 375 -2.43 2.63 -27.69
N ARG A 376 -3.15 3.77 -27.63
CA ARG A 376 -3.36 4.52 -26.39
C ARG A 376 -4.83 4.83 -26.16
N ILE A 377 -5.23 4.89 -24.91
CA ILE A 377 -6.51 5.40 -24.46
C ILE A 377 -6.31 6.33 -23.26
N HIS A 378 -7.00 7.48 -23.30
CA HIS A 378 -7.22 8.31 -22.12
C HIS A 378 -8.62 8.00 -21.58
N LEU A 379 -8.67 7.46 -20.38
CA LEU A 379 -9.91 7.11 -19.71
C LEU A 379 -10.60 8.38 -19.22
N THR A 380 -11.91 8.40 -19.31
CA THR A 380 -12.79 9.45 -18.79
C THR A 380 -13.94 8.79 -18.06
N GLU A 381 -14.68 9.54 -17.26
CA GLU A 381 -15.89 9.06 -16.59
C GLU A 381 -16.84 8.36 -17.58
N GLU A 382 -17.07 8.93 -18.76
CA GLU A 382 -17.93 8.33 -19.81
C GLU A 382 -17.34 7.05 -20.41
N SER A 383 -16.03 7.00 -20.65
CA SER A 383 -15.38 5.82 -21.23
C SER A 383 -15.33 4.66 -20.25
N SER A 384 -15.19 4.95 -18.95
CA SER A 384 -15.19 3.97 -17.88
C SER A 384 -16.59 3.35 -17.63
N GLN A 385 -17.69 4.09 -17.92
CA GLN A 385 -19.07 3.63 -17.69
C GLN A 385 -19.69 2.83 -18.85
N LYS A 386 -19.13 2.86 -20.05
CA LYS A 386 -19.68 2.16 -21.24
C LYS A 386 -19.84 0.64 -21.13
N GLY A 387 -19.53 0.04 -19.98
CA GLY A 387 -19.70 -1.38 -19.68
C GLY A 387 -20.99 -1.75 -18.91
N LYS A 388 -21.72 -0.79 -18.34
CA LYS A 388 -22.88 -1.08 -17.46
C LYS A 388 -24.21 -1.33 -18.21
N ASN A 389 -24.32 -0.98 -19.49
CA ASN A 389 -25.59 -0.91 -20.22
C ASN A 389 -25.68 -1.81 -21.47
N ARG A 390 -25.00 -2.96 -21.51
CA ARG A 390 -25.28 -3.94 -22.59
C ARG A 390 -25.22 -5.39 -22.08
#